data_edb34f8464ea984a7808642fdadacd59
#
_entry.id   edb34f8464ea984a7808642fdadacd59
#
_cell.length_a   1.000
_cell.length_b   1.000
_cell.length_c   1.000
_cell.angle_alpha   90.00
_cell.angle_beta   90.00
_cell.angle_gamma   90.00
#
_symmetry.space_group_name_H-M   'P 1'
#
loop_
_entity.id
_entity.type
_entity.pdbx_description
1 polymer ?
#
loop_
_entity_poly.entity_id
_entity_poly.type
_entity_poly.pdbx_seq_one_letter_code
_entity_poly.pdbx_strand_id
1 'polypeptide(L)'
;SDVYKRQVTLMAILEEVFRSALRRKYGDDENFDIIINPDKGDLEIWRNRIVVEDNNVEDDNLEIAISEARKIEPDFEVGEDVSEEVKLIDLGRRAILALRQNLTAKIHEHDNTNVYKKFKDLEGEIYTAEVHHIRHKAIILLDDEGNEIVMPKDRQIPSDFFRKGDNIRGIIESVELIGTKPSIILSRTSPIFLEKLFEQEIPEVFDGLITIKKVVRIPGEKAKVAVDSYDDRIDPVGACVGMKGSRIHGIVRELGNENIDVINYTNNLQLFITRALNPARINSMKIDEENNRVEVILNPEEVSKAIGRGGHNIRLAGQLTGYEIDVFREGVEEDVELTEFSDEIDSWIIEELAKAGLDTAKSVLEQDAEDLVKRTDLEEETINDVLKILKEEFED
;
A
#
# COMPACT_ATOMS: atom_id res chain seq x y z
N SER A 1 29.33 -18.83 5.44
CA SER A 1 29.30 -18.35 4.05
C SER A 1 28.93 -16.88 3.94
N ASP A 2 27.93 -16.36 4.68
CA ASP A 2 27.56 -14.93 4.65
C ASP A 2 28.58 -14.02 5.36
N VAL A 3 29.16 -14.49 6.45
CA VAL A 3 30.21 -13.75 7.16
C VAL A 3 31.41 -13.53 6.25
N TYR A 4 31.81 -14.56 5.49
CA TYR A 4 32.92 -14.46 4.53
C TYR A 4 32.60 -13.46 3.38
N LYS A 5 31.40 -13.50 2.83
CA LYS A 5 30.98 -12.54 1.79
C LYS A 5 30.98 -11.10 2.30
N ARG A 6 30.47 -10.87 3.51
CA ARG A 6 30.50 -9.55 4.16
C ARG A 6 31.94 -9.06 4.37
N GLN A 7 32.84 -9.96 4.79
CA GLN A 7 34.23 -9.63 4.99
C GLN A 7 34.92 -9.21 3.68
N VAL A 8 34.75 -9.99 2.59
CA VAL A 8 35.32 -9.66 1.27
C VAL A 8 34.79 -8.30 0.77
N THR A 9 33.51 -8.02 0.92
CA THR A 9 32.93 -6.74 0.51
C THR A 9 33.47 -5.58 1.34
N LEU A 10 33.63 -5.76 2.66
CA LEU A 10 34.20 -4.76 3.54
C LEU A 10 35.66 -4.45 3.17
N MET A 11 36.42 -5.48 2.83
CA MET A 11 37.83 -5.32 2.36
C MET A 11 37.91 -4.50 1.09
N ALA A 12 37.03 -4.75 0.12
CA ALA A 12 36.97 -3.98 -1.12
C ALA A 12 36.61 -2.49 -0.87
N ILE A 13 35.67 -2.24 0.06
CA ILE A 13 35.31 -0.87 0.47
C ILE A 13 36.51 -0.17 1.13
N LEU A 14 37.22 -0.85 2.03
CA LEU A 14 38.42 -0.33 2.67
C LEU A 14 39.48 0.02 1.64
N GLU A 15 39.81 -0.90 0.73
CA GLU A 15 40.78 -0.67 -0.30
C GLU A 15 40.44 0.55 -1.17
N GLU A 16 39.20 0.66 -1.63
CA GLU A 16 38.76 1.81 -2.46
C GLU A 16 38.88 3.15 -1.75
N VAL A 17 38.53 3.20 -0.44
CA VAL A 17 38.67 4.41 0.35
C VAL A 17 40.14 4.82 0.50
N PHE A 18 41.05 3.87 0.73
CA PHE A 18 42.47 4.15 0.78
C PHE A 18 43.03 4.57 -0.57
N ARG A 19 42.67 3.92 -1.68
CA ARG A 19 43.05 4.29 -3.04
C ARG A 19 42.58 5.74 -3.37
N SER A 20 41.37 6.09 -3.01
CA SER A 20 40.85 7.45 -3.18
C SER A 20 41.67 8.51 -2.40
N ALA A 21 42.13 8.18 -1.20
CA ALA A 21 42.98 9.06 -0.42
C ALA A 21 44.38 9.22 -1.03
N LEU A 22 44.96 8.12 -1.56
CA LEU A 22 46.25 8.11 -2.26
C LEU A 22 46.19 8.94 -3.54
N ARG A 23 45.18 8.73 -4.38
CA ARG A 23 44.93 9.56 -5.59
C ARG A 23 44.88 11.06 -5.29
N ARG A 24 44.20 11.41 -4.19
CA ARG A 24 44.09 12.85 -3.79
C ARG A 24 45.42 13.45 -3.37
N LYS A 25 46.32 12.65 -2.77
CA LYS A 25 47.61 13.13 -2.29
C LYS A 25 48.70 13.05 -3.35
N TYR A 26 48.77 11.96 -4.10
CA TYR A 26 49.86 11.65 -5.03
C TYR A 26 49.48 11.83 -6.52
N GLY A 27 48.22 12.05 -6.82
CA GLY A 27 47.70 12.25 -8.19
C GLY A 27 47.23 10.96 -8.83
N ASP A 28 47.85 9.83 -8.52
CA ASP A 28 47.52 8.51 -9.00
C ASP A 28 47.67 7.47 -7.88
N ASP A 29 47.11 6.27 -8.04
CA ASP A 29 47.17 5.15 -7.11
C ASP A 29 47.56 3.82 -7.75
N GLU A 30 47.89 3.81 -9.04
CA GLU A 30 48.24 2.58 -9.78
C GLU A 30 49.53 1.93 -9.26
N ASN A 31 50.47 2.74 -8.78
CA ASN A 31 51.76 2.29 -8.22
C ASN A 31 51.74 2.00 -6.70
N PHE A 32 50.51 1.86 -6.12
CA PHE A 32 50.37 1.53 -4.71
C PHE A 32 49.79 0.14 -4.50
N ASP A 33 50.41 -0.65 -3.61
CA ASP A 33 49.87 -1.91 -3.11
C ASP A 33 49.28 -1.68 -1.72
N ILE A 34 48.01 -2.06 -1.55
CA ILE A 34 47.29 -1.96 -0.27
C ILE A 34 47.04 -3.37 0.23
N ILE A 35 47.65 -3.72 1.35
CA ILE A 35 47.53 -5.03 1.97
C ILE A 35 46.76 -4.88 3.27
N ILE A 36 45.57 -5.48 3.34
CA ILE A 36 44.72 -5.47 4.52
C ILE A 36 44.67 -6.87 5.10
N ASN A 37 45.09 -7.00 6.35
CA ASN A 37 45.02 -8.27 7.08
C ASN A 37 43.85 -8.20 8.10
N PRO A 38 42.70 -8.83 7.80
CA PRO A 38 41.52 -8.76 8.66
C PRO A 38 41.70 -9.48 10.01
N ASP A 39 42.55 -10.53 10.05
CA ASP A 39 42.74 -11.34 11.26
C ASP A 39 43.58 -10.61 12.31
N LYS A 40 44.55 -9.82 11.84
CA LYS A 40 45.42 -9.02 12.70
C LYS A 40 44.95 -7.57 12.88
N GLY A 41 44.09 -7.10 11.98
CA GLY A 41 43.66 -5.69 11.92
C GLY A 41 44.78 -4.76 11.42
N ASP A 42 45.72 -5.29 10.65
CA ASP A 42 46.84 -4.54 10.12
C ASP A 42 46.58 -4.06 8.71
N LEU A 43 47.08 -2.87 8.41
CA LEU A 43 47.06 -2.24 7.10
C LEU A 43 48.48 -1.82 6.72
N GLU A 44 48.92 -2.30 5.58
CA GLU A 44 50.18 -1.91 4.96
C GLU A 44 49.91 -1.27 3.60
N ILE A 45 50.59 -0.16 3.33
CA ILE A 45 50.50 0.54 2.05
C ILE A 45 51.94 0.64 1.52
N TRP A 46 52.15 0.09 0.35
CA TRP A 46 53.45 0.09 -0.31
C TRP A 46 53.37 0.93 -1.58
N ARG A 47 54.32 1.86 -1.73
CA ARG A 47 54.49 2.66 -2.94
C ARG A 47 55.63 2.10 -3.77
N ASN A 48 55.35 1.73 -4.98
CA ASN A 48 56.31 1.19 -5.92
C ASN A 48 56.79 2.30 -6.85
N ARG A 49 58.11 2.50 -6.91
CA ARG A 49 58.76 3.47 -7.76
C ARG A 49 59.94 2.86 -8.50
N ILE A 50 60.23 3.38 -9.71
CA ILE A 50 61.33 2.93 -10.52
C ILE A 50 62.56 3.82 -10.24
N VAL A 51 63.72 3.22 -10.06
CA VAL A 51 64.98 3.94 -9.83
C VAL A 51 65.44 4.55 -11.15
N VAL A 52 65.63 5.89 -11.16
CA VAL A 52 66.16 6.65 -12.30
C VAL A 52 67.41 7.41 -11.88
N GLU A 53 68.17 7.92 -12.86
CA GLU A 53 69.33 8.79 -12.59
C GLU A 53 68.91 10.09 -11.89
N ASP A 54 69.78 10.64 -11.03
CA ASP A 54 69.47 11.77 -10.13
C ASP A 54 68.88 13.02 -10.85
N ASN A 55 69.14 13.23 -12.13
CA ASN A 55 68.65 14.37 -12.91
C ASN A 55 67.50 14.03 -13.88
N ASN A 56 67.02 12.80 -13.87
CA ASN A 56 66.03 12.29 -14.84
C ASN A 56 64.69 11.93 -14.20
N VAL A 57 64.43 12.37 -12.98
CA VAL A 57 63.13 12.18 -12.33
C VAL A 57 62.09 13.10 -13.00
N GLU A 58 61.14 12.52 -13.71
CA GLU A 58 60.04 13.22 -14.35
C GLU A 58 58.77 13.28 -13.47
N ASP A 59 58.50 12.22 -12.76
CA ASP A 59 57.38 12.10 -11.84
C ASP A 59 57.82 11.50 -10.48
N ASP A 60 57.87 12.36 -9.46
CA ASP A 60 58.22 11.94 -8.08
C ASP A 60 57.32 10.84 -7.52
N ASN A 61 56.12 10.62 -8.08
CA ASN A 61 55.21 9.59 -7.66
C ASN A 61 55.63 8.22 -8.21
N LEU A 62 56.11 8.16 -9.44
CA LEU A 62 56.44 6.92 -10.16
C LEU A 62 57.96 6.59 -10.11
N GLU A 63 58.79 7.59 -9.92
CA GLU A 63 60.22 7.51 -10.04
C GLU A 63 60.93 7.96 -8.77
N ILE A 64 62.11 7.40 -8.51
CA ILE A 64 62.99 7.79 -7.40
C ILE A 64 64.43 7.94 -7.90
N ALA A 65 65.08 9.00 -7.47
CA ALA A 65 66.49 9.20 -7.78
C ALA A 65 67.38 8.09 -7.14
N ILE A 66 68.40 7.64 -7.89
CA ILE A 66 69.28 6.59 -7.41
C ILE A 66 69.98 6.95 -6.08
N SER A 67 70.30 8.24 -5.90
CA SER A 67 70.88 8.71 -4.64
C SER A 67 69.94 8.57 -3.43
N GLU A 68 68.60 8.64 -3.68
CA GLU A 68 67.61 8.44 -2.66
C GLU A 68 67.27 6.97 -2.46
N ALA A 69 67.20 6.18 -3.54
CA ALA A 69 66.98 4.74 -3.48
C ALA A 69 68.10 4.04 -2.69
N ARG A 70 69.34 4.44 -2.88
CA ARG A 70 70.48 3.90 -2.13
C ARG A 70 70.53 4.25 -0.64
N LYS A 71 69.70 5.20 -0.20
CA LYS A 71 69.51 5.43 1.24
C LYS A 71 68.60 4.40 1.89
N ILE A 72 67.73 3.80 1.07
CA ILE A 72 66.83 2.73 1.50
C ILE A 72 67.64 1.41 1.50
N GLU A 73 68.27 1.08 0.38
CA GLU A 73 69.10 -0.12 0.23
C GLU A 73 70.28 0.20 -0.69
N PRO A 74 71.55 -0.01 -0.24
CA PRO A 74 72.72 0.45 -0.96
C PRO A 74 72.95 -0.20 -2.34
N ASP A 75 72.34 -1.34 -2.59
CA ASP A 75 72.58 -2.18 -3.75
C ASP A 75 71.66 -1.87 -4.93
N PHE A 76 70.72 -0.89 -4.82
CA PHE A 76 69.81 -0.53 -5.92
C PHE A 76 70.54 0.04 -7.15
N GLU A 77 70.12 -0.43 -8.32
CA GLU A 77 70.57 0.01 -9.62
C GLU A 77 69.46 0.73 -10.38
N VAL A 78 69.85 1.52 -11.41
CA VAL A 78 68.89 2.23 -12.28
C VAL A 78 68.03 1.22 -13.05
N GLY A 79 66.71 1.40 -13.01
CA GLY A 79 65.73 0.52 -13.65
C GLY A 79 65.13 -0.54 -12.73
N GLU A 80 65.58 -0.63 -11.47
CA GLU A 80 64.96 -1.50 -10.48
C GLU A 80 63.73 -0.89 -9.81
N ASP A 81 62.80 -1.75 -9.32
CA ASP A 81 61.64 -1.35 -8.58
C ASP A 81 61.97 -1.22 -7.09
N VAL A 82 61.62 -0.09 -6.48
CA VAL A 82 61.73 0.18 -5.05
C VAL A 82 60.34 0.25 -4.43
N SER A 83 60.09 -0.64 -3.47
CA SER A 83 58.87 -0.59 -2.66
C SER A 83 59.14 0.10 -1.32
N GLU A 84 58.40 1.17 -1.05
CA GLU A 84 58.53 1.98 0.17
C GLU A 84 57.23 1.94 0.95
N GLU A 85 57.31 1.64 2.24
CA GLU A 85 56.10 1.67 3.09
C GLU A 85 55.63 3.11 3.33
N VAL A 86 54.38 3.37 2.99
CA VAL A 86 53.71 4.63 3.26
C VAL A 86 52.91 4.52 4.54
N LYS A 87 53.34 5.22 5.58
CA LYS A 87 52.59 5.26 6.86
C LYS A 87 51.39 6.19 6.78
N LEU A 88 50.30 5.80 7.45
CA LEU A 88 49.07 6.65 7.47
C LEU A 88 49.35 8.07 7.97
N ILE A 89 50.30 8.26 8.87
CA ILE A 89 50.68 9.57 9.40
C ILE A 89 51.26 10.47 8.31
N ASP A 90 51.88 9.90 7.29
CA ASP A 90 52.47 10.63 6.15
C ASP A 90 51.40 11.26 5.25
N LEU A 91 50.15 10.73 5.28
CA LEU A 91 49.03 11.31 4.58
C LEU A 91 48.60 12.68 5.15
N GLY A 92 48.96 13.00 6.37
CA GLY A 92 48.65 14.22 7.08
C GLY A 92 47.27 14.20 7.73
N ARG A 93 47.10 15.01 8.80
CA ARG A 93 45.89 15.02 9.65
C ARG A 93 44.58 15.25 8.90
N ARG A 94 44.55 16.13 7.91
CA ARG A 94 43.35 16.42 7.11
C ARG A 94 42.92 15.23 6.26
N ALA A 95 43.89 14.54 5.62
CA ALA A 95 43.63 13.38 4.81
C ALA A 95 43.12 12.21 5.69
N ILE A 96 43.70 12.00 6.87
CA ILE A 96 43.26 10.97 7.83
C ILE A 96 41.81 11.22 8.29
N LEU A 97 41.45 12.47 8.62
CA LEU A 97 40.07 12.82 9.00
C LEU A 97 39.10 12.58 7.83
N ALA A 98 39.45 13.01 6.62
CA ALA A 98 38.64 12.78 5.42
C ALA A 98 38.48 11.27 5.12
N LEU A 99 39.54 10.51 5.25
CA LEU A 99 39.55 9.05 5.09
C LEU A 99 38.59 8.37 6.09
N ARG A 100 38.67 8.75 7.37
CA ARG A 100 37.77 8.25 8.41
C ARG A 100 36.31 8.58 8.10
N GLN A 101 36.01 9.82 7.67
CA GLN A 101 34.65 10.23 7.28
C GLN A 101 34.13 9.45 6.07
N ASN A 102 34.95 9.31 5.02
CA ASN A 102 34.60 8.54 3.84
C ASN A 102 34.36 7.06 4.15
N LEU A 103 35.22 6.47 4.98
CA LEU A 103 35.07 5.09 5.42
C LEU A 103 33.75 4.88 6.16
N THR A 104 33.45 5.76 7.15
CA THR A 104 32.19 5.70 7.89
C THR A 104 31.00 5.83 6.94
N ALA A 105 31.05 6.78 6.01
CA ALA A 105 29.97 6.99 5.04
C ALA A 105 29.77 5.76 4.12
N LYS A 106 30.86 5.17 3.63
CA LYS A 106 30.80 3.97 2.76
C LYS A 106 30.29 2.72 3.48
N ILE A 107 30.68 2.53 4.74
CA ILE A 107 30.14 1.44 5.57
C ILE A 107 28.63 1.64 5.77
N HIS A 108 28.19 2.84 6.14
CA HIS A 108 26.75 3.13 6.29
C HIS A 108 25.97 2.95 4.98
N GLU A 109 26.54 3.36 3.85
CA GLU A 109 25.93 3.15 2.53
C GLU A 109 25.77 1.65 2.22
N HIS A 110 26.79 0.85 2.52
CA HIS A 110 26.75 -0.60 2.35
C HIS A 110 25.70 -1.24 3.26
N ASP A 111 25.67 -0.89 4.55
CA ASP A 111 24.70 -1.42 5.51
C ASP A 111 23.28 -1.03 5.10
N ASN A 112 23.05 0.21 4.72
CA ASN A 112 21.75 0.68 4.21
C ASN A 112 21.32 -0.08 2.95
N THR A 113 22.25 -0.38 2.05
CA THR A 113 21.96 -1.18 0.85
C THR A 113 21.55 -2.60 1.19
N ASN A 114 22.19 -3.21 2.18
CA ASN A 114 21.83 -4.55 2.65
C ASN A 114 20.46 -4.57 3.32
N VAL A 115 20.16 -3.57 4.16
CA VAL A 115 18.84 -3.40 4.78
C VAL A 115 17.77 -3.19 3.71
N TYR A 116 18.03 -2.33 2.73
CA TYR A 116 17.12 -2.12 1.61
C TYR A 116 16.80 -3.43 0.86
N LYS A 117 17.80 -4.21 0.49
CA LYS A 117 17.61 -5.49 -0.20
C LYS A 117 16.78 -6.45 0.65
N LYS A 118 17.15 -6.61 1.93
CA LYS A 118 16.44 -7.48 2.88
C LYS A 118 14.95 -7.15 2.95
N PHE A 119 14.61 -5.88 3.14
CA PHE A 119 13.22 -5.46 3.27
C PHE A 119 12.48 -5.38 1.92
N LYS A 120 13.19 -5.15 0.82
CA LYS A 120 12.61 -5.18 -0.52
C LYS A 120 12.06 -6.56 -0.88
N ASP A 121 12.77 -7.62 -0.47
CA ASP A 121 12.32 -9.00 -0.64
C ASP A 121 11.12 -9.34 0.28
N LEU A 122 10.87 -8.54 1.31
CA LEU A 122 9.76 -8.68 2.26
C LEU A 122 8.54 -7.79 1.92
N GLU A 123 8.59 -7.02 0.85
CA GLU A 123 7.41 -6.26 0.40
C GLU A 123 6.23 -7.20 0.16
N GLY A 124 5.08 -6.84 0.70
CA GLY A 124 3.88 -7.66 0.64
C GLY A 124 3.82 -8.78 1.69
N GLU A 125 4.81 -8.92 2.56
CA GLU A 125 4.82 -9.93 3.64
C GLU A 125 4.52 -9.30 5.00
N ILE A 126 3.95 -10.11 5.90
CA ILE A 126 3.70 -9.68 7.29
C ILE A 126 5.03 -9.57 8.03
N TYR A 127 5.20 -8.46 8.71
CA TYR A 127 6.34 -8.19 9.56
C TYR A 127 5.90 -7.69 10.93
N THR A 128 6.67 -8.06 11.97
CA THR A 128 6.43 -7.64 13.34
C THR A 128 7.61 -6.83 13.82
N ALA A 129 7.34 -5.66 14.40
CA ALA A 129 8.38 -4.80 14.96
C ALA A 129 7.89 -4.11 16.24
N GLU A 130 8.83 -3.72 17.11
CA GLU A 130 8.55 -3.10 18.40
C GLU A 130 8.42 -1.58 18.28
N VAL A 131 7.44 -0.99 18.96
CA VAL A 131 7.24 0.46 19.04
C VAL A 131 8.38 1.12 19.82
N HIS A 132 9.18 1.90 19.11
CA HIS A 132 10.27 2.71 19.71
C HIS A 132 9.82 4.12 20.07
N HIS A 133 9.15 4.80 19.13
CA HIS A 133 8.68 6.17 19.32
C HIS A 133 7.34 6.42 18.66
N ILE A 134 6.44 7.09 19.37
CA ILE A 134 5.15 7.55 18.86
C ILE A 134 5.24 9.04 18.58
N ARG A 135 5.08 9.44 17.32
CA ARG A 135 5.03 10.82 16.86
C ARG A 135 3.63 11.16 16.36
N HIS A 136 3.33 12.46 16.26
CA HIS A 136 2.01 12.92 15.80
C HIS A 136 1.60 12.37 14.42
N LYS A 137 2.56 12.23 13.49
CA LYS A 137 2.30 11.80 12.10
C LYS A 137 2.64 10.34 11.80
N ALA A 138 3.38 9.67 12.69
CA ALA A 138 3.85 8.31 12.45
C ALA A 138 4.28 7.63 13.75
N ILE A 139 4.23 6.30 13.75
CA ILE A 139 4.87 5.46 14.77
C ILE A 139 6.19 4.95 14.17
N ILE A 140 7.25 5.09 14.94
CA ILE A 140 8.57 4.59 14.61
C ILE A 140 8.76 3.26 15.33
N LEU A 141 9.07 2.24 14.57
CA LEU A 141 9.28 0.88 15.02
C LEU A 141 10.74 0.50 14.82
N LEU A 142 11.23 -0.43 15.61
CA LEU A 142 12.52 -1.09 15.42
C LEU A 142 12.32 -2.59 15.30
N ASP A 143 13.09 -3.20 14.40
CA ASP A 143 13.23 -4.63 14.36
C ASP A 143 14.30 -5.12 15.36
N ASP A 144 14.50 -6.44 15.46
CA ASP A 144 15.49 -7.05 16.35
C ASP A 144 16.94 -6.65 16.04
N GLU A 145 17.20 -6.18 14.81
CA GLU A 145 18.53 -5.72 14.37
C GLU A 145 18.70 -4.20 14.54
N GLY A 146 17.66 -3.49 15.02
CA GLY A 146 17.67 -2.04 15.20
C GLY A 146 17.36 -1.25 13.94
N ASN A 147 16.83 -1.87 12.88
CA ASN A 147 16.40 -1.17 11.68
C ASN A 147 15.11 -0.40 11.93
N GLU A 148 15.07 0.85 11.47
CA GLU A 148 13.93 1.73 11.62
C GLU A 148 12.86 1.44 10.57
N ILE A 149 11.64 1.16 11.03
CA ILE A 149 10.44 0.95 10.23
C ILE A 149 9.43 2.03 10.62
N VAL A 150 8.79 2.64 9.64
CA VAL A 150 7.85 3.74 9.87
C VAL A 150 6.43 3.28 9.56
N MET A 151 5.50 3.54 10.47
CA MET A 151 4.07 3.37 10.22
C MET A 151 3.38 4.74 10.26
N PRO A 152 3.14 5.37 9.09
CA PRO A 152 2.46 6.65 8.99
C PRO A 152 1.04 6.62 9.57
N LYS A 153 0.49 7.78 9.91
CA LYS A 153 -0.84 7.89 10.54
C LYS A 153 -1.96 7.31 9.67
N ASP A 154 -1.88 7.49 8.36
CA ASP A 154 -2.82 6.97 7.36
C ASP A 154 -2.68 5.47 7.10
N ARG A 155 -1.62 4.84 7.63
CA ARG A 155 -1.37 3.40 7.60
C ARG A 155 -1.72 2.70 8.90
N GLN A 156 -2.26 3.44 9.88
CA GLN A 156 -2.76 2.92 11.15
C GLN A 156 -4.27 2.72 11.07
N ILE A 157 -4.78 1.65 11.66
CA ILE A 157 -6.23 1.48 11.84
C ILE A 157 -6.70 2.55 12.82
N PRO A 158 -7.81 3.28 12.57
CA PRO A 158 -8.25 4.36 13.44
C PRO A 158 -8.46 3.98 14.91
N SER A 159 -8.83 2.72 15.16
CA SER A 159 -9.05 2.15 16.50
C SER A 159 -7.78 1.64 17.18
N ASP A 160 -6.65 1.59 16.46
CA ASP A 160 -5.38 1.12 17.02
C ASP A 160 -4.85 2.08 18.07
N PHE A 161 -4.48 1.51 19.22
CA PHE A 161 -3.82 2.23 20.29
C PHE A 161 -2.59 1.46 20.75
N PHE A 162 -1.42 2.00 20.48
CA PHE A 162 -0.14 1.39 20.82
C PHE A 162 0.64 2.22 21.84
N ARG A 163 1.48 1.53 22.59
CA ARG A 163 2.42 2.14 23.55
C ARG A 163 3.85 1.78 23.16
N LYS A 164 4.81 2.53 23.67
CA LYS A 164 6.23 2.19 23.54
C LYS A 164 6.49 0.79 24.12
N GLY A 165 7.17 -0.05 23.37
CA GLY A 165 7.47 -1.45 23.74
C GLY A 165 6.43 -2.45 23.25
N ASP A 166 5.30 -2.00 22.67
CA ASP A 166 4.34 -2.94 22.06
C ASP A 166 4.87 -3.49 20.75
N ASN A 167 4.55 -4.75 20.46
CA ASN A 167 4.82 -5.35 19.15
C ASN A 167 3.65 -5.10 18.20
N ILE A 168 3.95 -4.55 17.04
CA ILE A 168 2.97 -4.29 15.99
C ILE A 168 3.21 -5.23 14.81
N ARG A 169 2.14 -5.91 14.39
CA ARG A 169 2.09 -6.68 13.12
C ARG A 169 1.47 -5.81 12.04
N GLY A 170 2.05 -5.85 10.88
CA GLY A 170 1.55 -5.19 9.68
C GLY A 170 2.23 -5.78 8.46
N ILE A 171 1.95 -5.22 7.31
CA ILE A 171 2.60 -5.59 6.06
C ILE A 171 3.68 -4.58 5.73
N ILE A 172 4.81 -5.03 5.19
CA ILE A 172 5.76 -4.12 4.55
C ILE A 172 5.12 -3.64 3.25
N GLU A 173 4.62 -2.41 3.24
CA GLU A 173 3.87 -1.86 2.10
C GLU A 173 4.78 -1.34 1.01
N SER A 174 5.86 -0.67 1.39
CA SER A 174 6.86 -0.15 0.44
C SER A 174 8.24 -0.02 1.08
N VAL A 175 9.24 -0.21 0.27
CA VAL A 175 10.66 0.00 0.63
C VAL A 175 11.32 0.82 -0.45
N GLU A 176 11.78 2.00 -0.09
CA GLU A 176 12.41 2.96 -1.01
C GLU A 176 13.73 3.47 -0.45
N LEU A 177 14.62 3.93 -1.32
CA LEU A 177 15.84 4.62 -0.92
C LEU A 177 15.61 6.14 -1.00
N ILE A 178 15.72 6.81 0.15
CA ILE A 178 15.73 8.29 0.22
C ILE A 178 17.17 8.72 0.40
N GLY A 179 17.81 9.09 -0.72
CA GLY A 179 19.25 9.25 -0.77
C GLY A 179 19.95 7.89 -0.59
N THR A 180 20.67 7.72 0.50
CA THR A 180 21.36 6.47 0.86
C THR A 180 20.65 5.72 1.99
N LYS A 181 19.58 6.27 2.59
CA LYS A 181 18.85 5.66 3.71
C LYS A 181 17.63 4.90 3.22
N PRO A 182 17.42 3.62 3.61
CA PRO A 182 16.19 2.92 3.32
C PRO A 182 15.02 3.51 4.12
N SER A 183 13.90 3.72 3.45
CA SER A 183 12.61 4.08 4.04
C SER A 183 11.69 2.87 3.93
N ILE A 184 11.34 2.29 5.05
CA ILE A 184 10.54 1.07 5.16
C ILE A 184 9.20 1.46 5.75
N ILE A 185 8.11 1.24 5.01
CA ILE A 185 6.76 1.59 5.44
C ILE A 185 6.01 0.33 5.83
N LEU A 186 5.53 0.31 7.08
CA LEU A 186 4.61 -0.70 7.58
C LEU A 186 3.17 -0.19 7.48
N SER A 187 2.27 -1.05 7.04
CA SER A 187 0.84 -0.74 6.92
C SER A 187 -0.03 -1.79 7.59
N ARG A 188 -1.08 -1.32 8.29
CA ARG A 188 -2.17 -2.14 8.82
C ARG A 188 -3.48 -1.90 8.08
N THR A 189 -3.52 -0.90 7.20
CA THR A 189 -4.69 -0.52 6.41
C THR A 189 -4.74 -1.17 5.04
N SER A 190 -3.65 -1.71 4.55
CA SER A 190 -3.56 -2.37 3.24
C SER A 190 -4.51 -3.58 3.13
N PRO A 191 -5.21 -3.77 2.01
CA PRO A 191 -5.97 -5.00 1.73
C PRO A 191 -5.10 -6.25 1.77
N ILE A 192 -3.84 -6.15 1.33
CA ILE A 192 -2.88 -7.26 1.33
C ILE A 192 -2.62 -7.76 2.76
N PHE A 193 -2.68 -6.88 3.77
CA PHE A 193 -2.53 -7.30 5.16
C PHE A 193 -3.63 -8.29 5.57
N LEU A 194 -4.88 -8.02 5.21
CA LEU A 194 -5.98 -8.94 5.46
C LEU A 194 -5.82 -10.26 4.69
N GLU A 195 -5.39 -10.19 3.42
CA GLU A 195 -5.11 -11.37 2.60
C GLU A 195 -4.05 -12.27 3.23
N LYS A 196 -2.94 -11.69 3.67
CA LYS A 196 -1.87 -12.42 4.37
C LYS A 196 -2.29 -12.99 5.72
N LEU A 197 -3.17 -12.31 6.45
CA LEU A 197 -3.76 -12.86 7.66
C LEU A 197 -4.62 -14.11 7.37
N PHE A 198 -5.38 -14.11 6.27
CA PHE A 198 -6.12 -15.29 5.82
C PHE A 198 -5.17 -16.45 5.49
N GLU A 199 -4.06 -16.19 4.78
CA GLU A 199 -3.06 -17.22 4.49
C GLU A 199 -2.46 -17.83 5.76
N GLN A 200 -2.24 -17.04 6.80
CA GLN A 200 -1.64 -17.52 8.05
C GLN A 200 -2.63 -18.30 8.94
N GLU A 201 -3.90 -17.88 8.98
CA GLU A 201 -4.89 -18.44 9.91
C GLU A 201 -5.72 -19.58 9.29
N ILE A 202 -5.75 -19.70 7.96
CA ILE A 202 -6.60 -20.65 7.25
C ILE A 202 -5.73 -21.61 6.44
N PRO A 203 -5.59 -22.86 6.89
CA PRO A 203 -4.74 -23.84 6.20
C PRO A 203 -5.12 -24.06 4.73
N GLU A 204 -6.42 -24.08 4.41
CA GLU A 204 -6.90 -24.29 3.04
C GLU A 204 -6.52 -23.13 2.10
N VAL A 205 -6.33 -21.92 2.62
CA VAL A 205 -5.81 -20.78 1.87
C VAL A 205 -4.29 -20.92 1.71
N PHE A 206 -3.59 -21.27 2.77
CA PHE A 206 -2.14 -21.50 2.75
C PHE A 206 -1.75 -22.61 1.76
N ASP A 207 -2.52 -23.70 1.73
CA ASP A 207 -2.31 -24.84 0.83
C ASP A 207 -2.76 -24.57 -0.62
N GLY A 208 -3.34 -23.40 -0.89
CA GLY A 208 -3.83 -23.00 -2.21
C GLY A 208 -5.11 -23.70 -2.67
N LEU A 209 -5.81 -24.42 -1.77
CA LEU A 209 -7.11 -25.04 -2.05
C LEU A 209 -8.23 -23.99 -2.18
N ILE A 210 -8.10 -22.91 -1.42
CA ILE A 210 -8.95 -21.72 -1.47
C ILE A 210 -8.12 -20.55 -1.93
N THR A 211 -8.62 -19.81 -2.92
CA THR A 211 -7.98 -18.59 -3.43
C THR A 211 -8.79 -17.36 -3.02
N ILE A 212 -8.09 -16.32 -2.61
CA ILE A 212 -8.69 -15.01 -2.40
C ILE A 212 -8.67 -14.28 -3.73
N LYS A 213 -9.85 -13.98 -4.27
CA LYS A 213 -9.98 -13.30 -5.56
C LYS A 213 -9.85 -11.79 -5.44
N LYS A 214 -10.43 -11.21 -4.39
CA LYS A 214 -10.38 -9.78 -4.14
C LYS A 214 -10.68 -9.46 -2.68
N VAL A 215 -9.97 -8.47 -2.15
CA VAL A 215 -10.19 -7.92 -0.82
C VAL A 215 -10.48 -6.43 -0.95
N VAL A 216 -11.55 -5.97 -0.31
CA VAL A 216 -11.87 -4.55 -0.16
C VAL A 216 -12.20 -4.27 1.29
N ARG A 217 -11.71 -3.14 1.82
CA ARG A 217 -11.90 -2.84 3.25
C ARG A 217 -11.94 -1.34 3.53
N ILE A 218 -12.65 -1.02 4.59
CA ILE A 218 -12.59 0.24 5.30
C ILE A 218 -11.94 -0.10 6.64
N PRO A 219 -10.64 0.22 6.82
CA PRO A 219 -9.85 -0.25 7.96
C PRO A 219 -10.49 0.04 9.31
N GLY A 220 -10.63 -1.00 10.14
CA GLY A 220 -11.24 -0.92 11.47
C GLY A 220 -12.76 -0.91 11.51
N GLU A 221 -13.42 -0.85 10.35
CA GLU A 221 -14.89 -0.82 10.28
C GLU A 221 -15.44 -2.09 9.62
N LYS A 222 -15.19 -2.25 8.33
CA LYS A 222 -15.74 -3.36 7.54
C LYS A 222 -14.83 -3.77 6.39
N ALA A 223 -14.80 -5.07 6.10
CA ALA A 223 -14.16 -5.64 4.91
C ALA A 223 -15.08 -6.64 4.20
N LYS A 224 -14.83 -6.83 2.91
CA LYS A 224 -15.42 -7.90 2.11
C LYS A 224 -14.31 -8.66 1.39
N VAL A 225 -14.33 -9.98 1.50
CA VAL A 225 -13.32 -10.87 0.94
C VAL A 225 -14.01 -11.88 0.02
N ALA A 226 -13.73 -11.79 -1.27
CA ALA A 226 -14.22 -12.76 -2.25
C ALA A 226 -13.26 -13.95 -2.31
N VAL A 227 -13.76 -15.14 -2.01
CA VAL A 227 -13.01 -16.39 -1.98
C VAL A 227 -13.59 -17.40 -2.99
N ASP A 228 -12.74 -18.27 -3.50
CA ASP A 228 -13.09 -19.30 -4.46
C ASP A 228 -12.33 -20.59 -4.16
N SER A 229 -12.88 -21.72 -4.47
CA SER A 229 -12.22 -23.02 -4.31
C SER A 229 -12.09 -23.75 -5.65
N TYR A 230 -10.96 -24.39 -5.85
CA TYR A 230 -10.76 -25.28 -7.01
C TYR A 230 -11.43 -26.64 -6.84
N ASP A 231 -11.81 -27.02 -5.62
CA ASP A 231 -12.49 -28.28 -5.32
C ASP A 231 -13.94 -28.00 -4.91
N ASP A 232 -14.89 -28.44 -5.73
CA ASP A 232 -16.33 -28.26 -5.50
C ASP A 232 -16.84 -28.90 -4.19
N ARG A 233 -16.05 -29.77 -3.58
CA ARG A 233 -16.36 -30.39 -2.27
C ARG A 233 -16.02 -29.52 -1.10
N ILE A 234 -15.26 -28.44 -1.30
CA ILE A 234 -14.85 -27.50 -0.26
C ILE A 234 -15.78 -26.28 -0.30
N ASP A 235 -16.47 -26.02 0.80
CA ASP A 235 -17.15 -24.74 0.99
C ASP A 235 -16.10 -23.67 1.37
N PRO A 236 -15.74 -22.74 0.47
CA PRO A 236 -14.68 -21.78 0.73
C PRO A 236 -15.06 -20.79 1.83
N VAL A 237 -16.32 -20.43 1.95
CA VAL A 237 -16.81 -19.50 3.00
C VAL A 237 -16.80 -20.18 4.34
N GLY A 238 -17.36 -21.41 4.44
CA GLY A 238 -17.39 -22.17 5.67
C GLY A 238 -15.99 -22.48 6.20
N ALA A 239 -15.05 -22.82 5.32
CA ALA A 239 -13.66 -23.08 5.69
C ALA A 239 -12.95 -21.82 6.22
N CYS A 240 -13.17 -20.67 5.60
CA CYS A 240 -12.58 -19.40 6.04
C CYS A 240 -13.15 -18.90 7.36
N VAL A 241 -14.46 -19.01 7.55
CA VAL A 241 -15.14 -18.57 8.78
C VAL A 241 -14.85 -19.53 9.93
N GLY A 242 -14.86 -20.83 9.65
CA GLY A 242 -14.70 -21.88 10.66
C GLY A 242 -15.95 -22.09 11.52
N MET A 243 -15.97 -23.14 12.33
CA MET A 243 -17.09 -23.44 13.21
C MET A 243 -17.35 -22.27 14.19
N LYS A 244 -18.55 -21.69 14.12
CA LYS A 244 -18.96 -20.52 14.93
C LYS A 244 -17.99 -19.34 14.84
N GLY A 245 -17.34 -19.17 13.70
CA GLY A 245 -16.38 -18.07 13.49
C GLY A 245 -15.01 -18.29 14.13
N SER A 246 -14.66 -19.51 14.53
CA SER A 246 -13.43 -19.79 15.28
C SER A 246 -12.14 -19.35 14.57
N ARG A 247 -12.09 -19.40 13.24
CA ARG A 247 -10.92 -19.00 12.47
C ARG A 247 -10.91 -17.49 12.19
N ILE A 248 -12.04 -16.95 11.73
CA ILE A 248 -12.12 -15.53 11.38
C ILE A 248 -11.99 -14.60 12.60
N HIS A 249 -12.36 -15.06 13.80
CA HIS A 249 -12.29 -14.27 15.04
C HIS A 249 -10.86 -13.79 15.38
N GLY A 250 -9.84 -14.60 15.09
CA GLY A 250 -8.44 -14.19 15.26
C GLY A 250 -8.10 -12.99 14.40
N ILE A 251 -8.49 -13.06 13.14
CA ILE A 251 -8.26 -11.99 12.14
C ILE A 251 -9.04 -10.72 12.50
N VAL A 252 -10.33 -10.86 12.85
CA VAL A 252 -11.19 -9.73 13.27
C VAL A 252 -10.57 -8.99 14.45
N ARG A 253 -10.07 -9.73 15.45
CA ARG A 253 -9.43 -9.14 16.63
C ARG A 253 -8.13 -8.42 16.29
N GLU A 254 -7.30 -9.00 15.42
CA GLU A 254 -6.06 -8.39 14.94
C GLU A 254 -6.32 -7.03 14.25
N LEU A 255 -7.43 -6.92 13.52
CA LEU A 255 -7.82 -5.73 12.76
C LEU A 255 -8.68 -4.72 13.56
N GLY A 256 -8.61 -4.74 14.89
CA GLY A 256 -9.35 -3.79 15.72
C GLY A 256 -10.87 -3.98 15.70
N ASN A 257 -11.34 -5.23 15.61
CA ASN A 257 -12.74 -5.65 15.49
C ASN A 257 -13.41 -5.24 14.17
N GLU A 258 -12.65 -5.17 13.09
CA GLU A 258 -13.16 -4.97 11.73
C GLU A 258 -14.13 -6.10 11.36
N ASN A 259 -15.34 -5.75 10.91
CA ASN A 259 -16.34 -6.75 10.51
C ASN A 259 -16.00 -7.29 9.11
N ILE A 260 -15.75 -8.60 8.99
CA ILE A 260 -15.30 -9.24 7.75
C ILE A 260 -16.41 -10.11 7.18
N ASP A 261 -16.91 -9.73 6.01
CA ASP A 261 -17.84 -10.53 5.20
C ASP A 261 -17.04 -11.39 4.21
N VAL A 262 -17.09 -12.70 4.35
CA VAL A 262 -16.51 -13.66 3.40
C VAL A 262 -17.57 -14.05 2.38
N ILE A 263 -17.25 -13.88 1.11
CA ILE A 263 -18.19 -14.02 -0.02
C ILE A 263 -17.66 -15.06 -0.99
N ASN A 264 -18.49 -16.05 -1.33
CA ASN A 264 -18.16 -17.01 -2.35
C ASN A 264 -18.21 -16.35 -3.73
N TYR A 265 -17.06 -16.29 -4.40
CA TYR A 265 -16.89 -15.72 -5.73
C TYR A 265 -17.69 -16.52 -6.78
N THR A 266 -18.15 -15.86 -7.81
CA THR A 266 -18.77 -16.47 -8.98
C THR A 266 -18.61 -15.57 -10.19
N ASN A 267 -18.52 -16.17 -11.37
CA ASN A 267 -18.49 -15.43 -12.63
C ASN A 267 -19.87 -14.92 -13.05
N ASN A 268 -20.95 -15.42 -12.42
CA ASN A 268 -22.30 -14.86 -12.62
C ASN A 268 -22.40 -13.54 -11.86
N LEU A 269 -22.41 -12.43 -12.59
CA LEU A 269 -22.38 -11.09 -12.05
C LEU A 269 -23.60 -10.80 -11.15
N GLN A 270 -24.80 -11.18 -11.58
CA GLN A 270 -26.01 -11.01 -10.80
C GLN A 270 -25.93 -11.71 -9.44
N LEU A 271 -25.47 -12.95 -9.44
CA LEU A 271 -25.29 -13.72 -8.21
C LEU A 271 -24.18 -13.15 -7.34
N PHE A 272 -23.10 -12.65 -7.95
CA PHE A 272 -21.99 -12.04 -7.21
C PHE A 272 -22.39 -10.74 -6.51
N ILE A 273 -23.14 -9.87 -7.21
CA ILE A 273 -23.71 -8.64 -6.62
C ILE A 273 -24.68 -8.97 -5.48
N THR A 274 -25.55 -9.96 -5.68
CA THR A 274 -26.48 -10.42 -4.65
C THR A 274 -25.74 -10.87 -3.38
N ARG A 275 -24.68 -11.66 -3.54
CA ARG A 275 -23.82 -12.10 -2.43
C ARG A 275 -23.05 -10.92 -1.79
N ALA A 276 -22.58 -9.98 -2.60
CA ALA A 276 -21.85 -8.81 -2.13
C ALA A 276 -22.70 -7.85 -1.29
N LEU A 277 -24.01 -7.76 -1.56
CA LEU A 277 -24.96 -6.93 -0.81
C LEU A 277 -25.55 -7.62 0.43
N ASN A 278 -25.23 -8.89 0.67
CA ASN A 278 -25.66 -9.58 1.89
C ASN A 278 -25.38 -8.70 3.15
N PRO A 279 -26.33 -8.60 4.13
CA PRO A 279 -27.52 -9.43 4.35
C PRO A 279 -28.81 -8.93 3.65
N ALA A 280 -28.75 -7.93 2.79
CA ALA A 280 -29.94 -7.42 2.09
C ALA A 280 -30.46 -8.44 1.05
N ARG A 281 -31.77 -8.54 0.95
CA ARG A 281 -32.46 -9.37 -0.04
C ARG A 281 -32.88 -8.51 -1.20
N ILE A 282 -32.43 -8.88 -2.41
CA ILE A 282 -32.71 -8.17 -3.65
C ILE A 282 -33.94 -8.79 -4.28
N ASN A 283 -34.92 -7.96 -4.67
CA ASN A 283 -36.13 -8.39 -5.39
C ASN A 283 -35.84 -8.50 -6.89
N SER A 284 -35.29 -7.44 -7.47
CA SER A 284 -34.87 -7.41 -8.86
C SER A 284 -33.64 -6.55 -9.06
N MET A 285 -32.91 -6.74 -10.16
CA MET A 285 -31.79 -5.90 -10.53
C MET A 285 -31.72 -5.73 -12.04
N LYS A 286 -31.27 -4.54 -12.44
CA LYS A 286 -31.00 -4.20 -13.83
C LYS A 286 -29.51 -3.86 -13.94
N ILE A 287 -28.79 -4.54 -14.82
CA ILE A 287 -27.36 -4.39 -14.99
C ILE A 287 -27.09 -3.65 -16.29
N ASP A 288 -26.36 -2.56 -16.20
CA ASP A 288 -25.81 -1.80 -17.31
C ASP A 288 -24.29 -2.08 -17.39
N GLU A 289 -23.92 -3.02 -18.24
CA GLU A 289 -22.52 -3.43 -18.41
C GLU A 289 -21.68 -2.37 -19.14
N GLU A 290 -22.31 -1.51 -19.97
CA GLU A 290 -21.60 -0.47 -20.72
C GLU A 290 -21.08 0.63 -19.79
N ASN A 291 -21.89 1.01 -18.79
CA ASN A 291 -21.58 2.07 -17.84
C ASN A 291 -21.08 1.54 -16.50
N ASN A 292 -20.96 0.22 -16.32
CA ASN A 292 -20.61 -0.45 -15.05
C ASN A 292 -21.53 -0.01 -13.89
N ARG A 293 -22.85 0.08 -14.14
CA ARG A 293 -23.86 0.46 -13.17
C ARG A 293 -24.87 -0.66 -12.96
N VAL A 294 -25.39 -0.73 -11.75
CA VAL A 294 -26.42 -1.71 -11.38
C VAL A 294 -27.48 -1.01 -10.55
N GLU A 295 -28.70 -1.08 -11.01
CA GLU A 295 -29.89 -0.66 -10.28
C GLU A 295 -30.46 -1.85 -9.53
N VAL A 296 -30.60 -1.74 -8.22
CA VAL A 296 -31.10 -2.83 -7.35
C VAL A 296 -32.41 -2.37 -6.72
N ILE A 297 -33.47 -3.14 -6.93
CA ILE A 297 -34.79 -2.87 -6.36
C ILE A 297 -34.98 -3.76 -5.14
N LEU A 298 -35.29 -3.14 -4.01
CA LEU A 298 -35.37 -3.77 -2.70
C LEU A 298 -36.66 -3.37 -1.99
N ASN A 299 -37.17 -4.26 -1.15
CA ASN A 299 -38.19 -3.89 -0.18
C ASN A 299 -37.70 -2.75 0.73
N PRO A 300 -38.55 -1.81 1.16
CA PRO A 300 -38.15 -0.70 2.02
C PRO A 300 -37.37 -1.09 3.28
N GLU A 301 -37.68 -2.25 3.86
CA GLU A 301 -37.01 -2.81 5.06
C GLU A 301 -35.57 -3.28 4.76
N GLU A 302 -35.28 -3.66 3.51
CA GLU A 302 -33.97 -4.17 3.11
C GLU A 302 -32.99 -3.06 2.70
N VAL A 303 -33.48 -1.88 2.33
CA VAL A 303 -32.67 -0.75 1.86
C VAL A 303 -31.59 -0.35 2.88
N SER A 304 -31.98 -0.25 4.15
CA SER A 304 -31.02 0.08 5.23
C SER A 304 -29.93 -0.97 5.40
N LYS A 305 -30.24 -2.25 5.14
CA LYS A 305 -29.26 -3.34 5.19
C LYS A 305 -28.34 -3.30 3.99
N ALA A 306 -28.85 -2.99 2.78
CA ALA A 306 -28.05 -2.85 1.58
C ALA A 306 -27.03 -1.71 1.70
N ILE A 307 -27.48 -0.54 2.17
CA ILE A 307 -26.62 0.62 2.38
C ILE A 307 -25.63 0.34 3.51
N GLY A 308 -26.12 -0.19 4.64
CA GLY A 308 -25.32 -0.45 5.84
C GLY A 308 -24.95 0.83 6.59
N ARG A 309 -24.35 0.67 7.77
CA ARG A 309 -23.89 1.79 8.59
C ARG A 309 -22.89 2.65 7.80
N GLY A 310 -23.13 3.96 7.72
CA GLY A 310 -22.25 4.89 7.01
C GLY A 310 -22.07 4.61 5.50
N GLY A 311 -23.00 3.84 4.89
CA GLY A 311 -22.88 3.44 3.48
C GLY A 311 -21.79 2.40 3.21
N HIS A 312 -21.20 1.79 4.25
CA HIS A 312 -20.05 0.90 4.11
C HIS A 312 -20.38 -0.35 3.30
N ASN A 313 -21.60 -0.92 3.47
CA ASN A 313 -21.97 -2.17 2.81
C ASN A 313 -22.07 -1.99 1.28
N ILE A 314 -22.81 -1.00 0.83
CA ILE A 314 -22.99 -0.73 -0.60
C ILE A 314 -21.69 -0.27 -1.27
N ARG A 315 -20.89 0.58 -0.59
CA ARG A 315 -19.62 1.07 -1.10
C ARG A 315 -18.63 -0.07 -1.30
N LEU A 316 -18.51 -0.96 -0.32
CA LEU A 316 -17.63 -2.13 -0.42
C LEU A 316 -18.14 -3.15 -1.45
N ALA A 317 -19.46 -3.34 -1.56
CA ALA A 317 -20.03 -4.20 -2.59
C ALA A 317 -19.72 -3.67 -3.99
N GLY A 318 -19.83 -2.37 -4.22
CA GLY A 318 -19.44 -1.72 -5.47
C GLY A 318 -17.96 -1.88 -5.78
N GLN A 319 -17.09 -1.62 -4.81
CA GLN A 319 -15.64 -1.82 -4.97
C GLN A 319 -15.26 -3.28 -5.24
N LEU A 320 -15.95 -4.23 -4.60
CA LEU A 320 -15.70 -5.66 -4.77
C LEU A 320 -16.08 -6.12 -6.17
N THR A 321 -17.26 -5.75 -6.63
CA THR A 321 -17.82 -6.16 -7.92
C THR A 321 -17.29 -5.35 -9.10
N GLY A 322 -16.86 -4.10 -8.85
CA GLY A 322 -16.41 -3.16 -9.87
C GLY A 322 -17.54 -2.37 -10.52
N TYR A 323 -18.74 -2.41 -9.94
CA TYR A 323 -19.94 -1.71 -10.42
C TYR A 323 -20.39 -0.63 -9.44
N GLU A 324 -20.92 0.45 -9.95
CA GLU A 324 -21.66 1.43 -9.17
C GLU A 324 -23.07 0.87 -8.90
N ILE A 325 -23.46 0.79 -7.62
CA ILE A 325 -24.72 0.16 -7.21
C ILE A 325 -25.69 1.24 -6.73
N ASP A 326 -26.79 1.41 -7.44
CA ASP A 326 -27.88 2.29 -7.08
C ASP A 326 -29.02 1.47 -6.46
N VAL A 327 -29.57 1.96 -5.35
CA VAL A 327 -30.60 1.25 -4.58
C VAL A 327 -31.91 2.00 -4.68
N PHE A 328 -32.93 1.29 -5.20
CA PHE A 328 -34.28 1.78 -5.32
C PHE A 328 -35.24 0.99 -4.42
N ARG A 329 -36.28 1.64 -3.96
CA ARG A 329 -37.31 1.00 -3.13
C ARG A 329 -38.41 0.44 -4.02
N GLU A 330 -38.83 -0.80 -3.78
CA GLU A 330 -40.00 -1.37 -4.44
C GLU A 330 -41.26 -0.66 -3.99
N GLY A 331 -42.12 -0.32 -4.95
CA GLY A 331 -43.41 0.35 -4.68
C GLY A 331 -43.32 1.84 -4.40
N VAL A 332 -42.15 2.45 -4.53
CA VAL A 332 -42.06 3.89 -4.76
C VAL A 332 -42.11 4.04 -6.27
N GLU A 333 -43.31 4.10 -6.82
CA GLU A 333 -43.50 4.75 -8.10
C GLU A 333 -42.84 6.12 -7.99
N GLU A 334 -41.96 6.45 -8.96
CA GLU A 334 -41.40 7.79 -9.06
C GLU A 334 -42.57 8.75 -9.01
N ASP A 335 -42.60 9.59 -7.98
CA ASP A 335 -43.64 10.60 -7.81
C ASP A 335 -43.35 11.67 -8.86
N VAL A 336 -43.96 11.48 -10.03
CA VAL A 336 -43.72 12.31 -11.21
C VAL A 336 -44.31 13.68 -10.95
N GLU A 337 -43.54 14.74 -11.12
CA GLU A 337 -44.04 16.10 -11.01
C GLU A 337 -45.07 16.37 -12.10
N LEU A 338 -46.20 17.03 -11.76
CA LEU A 338 -47.22 17.38 -12.72
C LEU A 338 -46.72 18.22 -13.89
N THR A 339 -45.59 18.89 -13.72
CA THR A 339 -44.91 19.68 -14.78
C THR A 339 -44.43 18.82 -15.94
N GLU A 340 -44.19 17.52 -15.74
CA GLU A 340 -43.80 16.59 -16.80
C GLU A 340 -44.96 16.24 -17.72
N PHE A 341 -46.20 16.40 -17.26
CA PHE A 341 -47.43 16.23 -18.05
C PHE A 341 -47.89 17.50 -18.77
N SER A 342 -47.04 18.50 -18.91
CA SER A 342 -47.37 19.79 -19.56
C SER A 342 -47.76 19.67 -21.05
N ASP A 343 -47.48 18.53 -21.68
CA ASP A 343 -47.89 18.22 -23.06
C ASP A 343 -49.32 17.66 -23.15
N GLU A 344 -49.87 17.13 -22.05
CA GLU A 344 -51.19 16.49 -21.98
C GLU A 344 -52.17 17.24 -21.06
N ILE A 345 -51.65 17.96 -20.06
CA ILE A 345 -52.42 18.76 -19.10
C ILE A 345 -52.06 20.22 -19.28
N ASP A 346 -53.04 21.05 -19.49
CA ASP A 346 -52.88 22.51 -19.65
C ASP A 346 -52.14 23.11 -18.42
N SER A 347 -51.16 23.97 -18.68
CA SER A 347 -50.29 24.57 -17.65
C SER A 347 -51.05 25.30 -16.54
N TRP A 348 -52.23 25.90 -16.87
CA TRP A 348 -53.03 26.59 -15.87
C TRP A 348 -53.70 25.62 -14.87
N ILE A 349 -54.01 24.39 -15.31
CA ILE A 349 -54.54 23.31 -14.44
C ILE A 349 -53.46 22.85 -13.48
N ILE A 350 -52.23 22.66 -13.99
CA ILE A 350 -51.06 22.31 -13.18
C ILE A 350 -50.79 23.36 -12.12
N GLU A 351 -50.86 24.66 -12.48
CA GLU A 351 -50.69 25.77 -11.54
C GLU A 351 -51.79 25.79 -10.46
N GLU A 352 -53.05 25.48 -10.78
CA GLU A 352 -54.14 25.42 -9.80
C GLU A 352 -53.98 24.23 -8.84
N LEU A 353 -53.56 23.06 -9.35
CA LEU A 353 -53.25 21.90 -8.52
C LEU A 353 -52.07 22.19 -7.60
N ALA A 354 -51.02 22.82 -8.10
CA ALA A 354 -49.85 23.22 -7.31
C ALA A 354 -50.20 24.23 -6.21
N LYS A 355 -51.07 25.19 -6.46
CA LYS A 355 -51.59 26.12 -5.43
C LYS A 355 -52.33 25.39 -4.31
N ALA A 356 -52.99 24.28 -4.64
CA ALA A 356 -53.66 23.43 -3.64
C ALA A 356 -52.66 22.50 -2.90
N GLY A 357 -51.35 22.57 -3.20
CA GLY A 357 -50.31 21.73 -2.60
C GLY A 357 -50.24 20.32 -3.21
N LEU A 358 -50.67 20.19 -4.47
CA LEU A 358 -50.66 18.93 -5.23
C LEU A 358 -49.70 19.09 -6.40
N ASP A 359 -48.38 18.93 -6.13
CA ASP A 359 -47.33 19.18 -7.11
C ASP A 359 -46.98 17.93 -7.92
N THR A 360 -47.46 16.75 -7.50
CA THR A 360 -47.07 15.45 -8.07
C THR A 360 -48.27 14.62 -8.50
N ALA A 361 -48.14 13.79 -9.50
CA ALA A 361 -49.17 12.92 -10.02
C ALA A 361 -49.81 12.03 -8.94
N LYS A 362 -48.97 11.50 -8.04
CA LYS A 362 -49.41 10.66 -6.93
C LYS A 362 -50.24 11.44 -5.92
N SER A 363 -49.87 12.68 -5.59
CA SER A 363 -50.60 13.54 -4.66
C SER A 363 -52.01 13.86 -5.17
N VAL A 364 -52.19 13.92 -6.50
CA VAL A 364 -53.48 14.09 -7.14
C VAL A 364 -54.29 12.79 -7.16
N LEU A 365 -53.66 11.65 -7.51
CA LEU A 365 -54.29 10.32 -7.57
C LEU A 365 -54.74 9.79 -6.20
N GLU A 366 -54.13 10.24 -5.12
CA GLU A 366 -54.50 9.88 -3.74
C GLU A 366 -55.76 10.62 -3.25
N GLN A 367 -56.26 11.64 -3.97
CA GLN A 367 -57.44 12.40 -3.63
C GLN A 367 -58.66 11.96 -4.43
N ASP A 368 -59.83 11.99 -3.81
CA ASP A 368 -61.08 11.77 -4.53
C ASP A 368 -61.45 13.00 -5.38
N ALA A 369 -62.09 12.77 -6.51
CA ALA A 369 -62.50 13.85 -7.41
C ALA A 369 -63.35 14.97 -6.71
N GLU A 370 -64.22 14.58 -5.78
CA GLU A 370 -65.00 15.52 -4.97
C GLU A 370 -64.12 16.40 -4.04
N ASP A 371 -63.02 15.87 -3.53
CA ASP A 371 -62.12 16.64 -2.67
C ASP A 371 -61.21 17.56 -3.49
N LEU A 372 -60.81 17.14 -4.69
CA LEU A 372 -60.10 18.00 -5.65
C LEU A 372 -60.94 19.20 -6.10
N VAL A 373 -62.21 19.00 -6.42
CA VAL A 373 -63.14 20.09 -6.74
C VAL A 373 -63.30 21.12 -5.59
N LYS A 374 -63.26 20.63 -4.34
CA LYS A 374 -63.36 21.52 -3.16
C LYS A 374 -62.09 22.29 -2.86
N ARG A 375 -60.96 21.76 -3.25
CA ARG A 375 -59.62 22.33 -2.93
C ARG A 375 -59.04 23.18 -4.05
N THR A 376 -59.56 23.04 -5.26
CA THR A 376 -59.16 23.80 -6.45
C THR A 376 -60.33 24.52 -7.04
N ASP A 377 -60.06 25.53 -7.86
CA ASP A 377 -61.14 26.25 -8.62
C ASP A 377 -61.42 25.54 -9.96
N LEU A 378 -61.20 24.25 -10.07
CA LEU A 378 -61.35 23.41 -11.26
C LEU A 378 -62.78 22.81 -11.29
N GLU A 379 -63.33 22.68 -12.50
CA GLU A 379 -64.64 22.00 -12.71
C GLU A 379 -64.44 20.46 -12.62
N GLU A 380 -65.49 19.76 -12.18
CA GLU A 380 -65.48 18.30 -12.00
C GLU A 380 -65.07 17.53 -13.28
N GLU A 381 -65.48 18.05 -14.46
CA GLU A 381 -65.18 17.46 -15.76
C GLU A 381 -63.70 17.56 -16.04
N THR A 382 -63.03 18.68 -15.77
CA THR A 382 -61.57 18.89 -15.90
C THR A 382 -60.78 18.00 -14.96
N ILE A 383 -61.20 17.83 -13.72
CA ILE A 383 -60.57 16.98 -12.74
C ILE A 383 -60.65 15.51 -13.17
N ASN A 384 -61.78 15.06 -13.68
CA ASN A 384 -61.91 13.69 -14.17
C ASN A 384 -61.05 13.44 -15.38
N ASP A 385 -60.86 14.41 -16.28
CA ASP A 385 -59.92 14.28 -17.41
C ASP A 385 -58.46 14.18 -16.94
N VAL A 386 -58.05 15.02 -15.98
CA VAL A 386 -56.73 14.95 -15.36
C VAL A 386 -56.48 13.60 -14.68
N LEU A 387 -57.45 13.14 -13.87
CA LEU A 387 -57.35 11.83 -13.20
C LEU A 387 -57.29 10.67 -14.21
N LYS A 388 -57.91 10.80 -15.36
CA LYS A 388 -57.84 9.81 -16.41
C LYS A 388 -56.49 9.78 -17.09
N ILE A 389 -55.94 10.95 -17.47
CA ILE A 389 -54.58 11.08 -18.04
C ILE A 389 -53.54 10.49 -17.08
N LEU A 390 -53.57 10.89 -15.83
CA LEU A 390 -52.61 10.41 -14.84
C LEU A 390 -52.76 8.91 -14.57
N LYS A 391 -53.97 8.31 -14.61
CA LYS A 391 -54.16 6.86 -14.46
C LYS A 391 -53.68 6.07 -15.67
N GLU A 392 -53.86 6.56 -16.89
CA GLU A 392 -53.41 5.90 -18.10
C GLU A 392 -51.88 5.75 -18.16
N GLU A 393 -51.13 6.70 -17.57
CA GLU A 393 -49.66 6.64 -17.51
C GLU A 393 -49.14 5.67 -16.45
N PHE A 394 -49.90 5.37 -15.39
CA PHE A 394 -49.52 4.50 -14.30
C PHE A 394 -50.17 3.08 -14.34
N GLU A 395 -51.00 2.77 -15.34
CA GLU A 395 -51.62 1.45 -15.52
C GLU A 395 -50.91 0.53 -16.52
N ASP A 396 -49.72 0.89 -17.04
CA ASP A 396 -48.92 0.03 -17.93
C ASP A 396 -47.91 -0.88 -17.18
#